data_da1eb244f8c0a1147b27ceea7f60bd55
#
_entry.id   da1eb244f8c0a1147b27ceea7f60bd55
#
_cell.length_a   1.000
_cell.length_b   1.000
_cell.length_c   1.000
_cell.angle_alpha   90.00
_cell.angle_beta   90.00
_cell.angle_gamma   90.00
#
_symmetry.space_group_name_H-M   'P 1'
#
loop_
_entity.id
_entity.type
_entity.pdbx_description
1 polymer ?
#
loop_
_entity_poly.entity_id
_entity_poly.type
_entity_poly.pdbx_seq_one_letter_code
_entity_poly.pdbx_strand_id
1 'polypeptide(L)'
;FDGIEIKKIKLSEIDYSILSGTAIYFNELKFNFLKEKYPNLKSLKEFLSGENYLGNVAIEFKYAKGSEITGKDIYRELKQEVFPAICKHINEIKIEYEGREEFKPYEIKNVIKDKTIYLSSVNNEGKGESQIETSNNELKLDLSMENWYVYNDNYGTTEEKKFVKYFKNEIKPKLDEKNFEYYVIRNERFSELALYSFDKGERFEPDYLLFIKNKNNDNKSEEYQIYAEPKGEQLLLV
;
A
#
# COMPACT_ATOMS: atom_id res chain seq x y z
N PHE A 1 25.92 49.28 2.37
CA PHE A 1 26.20 47.84 2.69
C PHE A 1 26.85 47.19 1.47
N ASP A 2 28.14 47.48 1.27
CA ASP A 2 28.95 46.95 0.14
C ASP A 2 29.58 45.60 0.50
N GLY A 3 28.78 44.60 0.85
CA GLY A 3 29.39 43.40 1.38
C GLY A 3 28.54 42.14 1.35
N ILE A 4 27.47 42.07 0.57
CA ILE A 4 26.67 40.87 0.44
C ILE A 4 26.97 40.19 -0.89
N GLU A 5 27.30 38.92 -0.87
CA GLU A 5 27.42 38.06 -2.05
C GLU A 5 26.21 37.11 -2.12
N ILE A 6 25.81 36.75 -3.33
CA ILE A 6 24.71 35.83 -3.60
C ILE A 6 25.27 34.63 -4.35
N LYS A 7 25.00 33.44 -3.83
CA LYS A 7 25.36 32.19 -4.49
C LYS A 7 24.14 31.29 -4.62
N LYS A 8 23.92 30.75 -5.82
CA LYS A 8 22.91 29.74 -6.07
C LYS A 8 23.58 28.36 -6.13
N ILE A 9 23.06 27.41 -5.39
CA ILE A 9 23.53 26.03 -5.33
C ILE A 9 22.33 25.13 -5.64
N LYS A 10 22.46 24.29 -6.69
CA LYS A 10 21.43 23.30 -7.01
C LYS A 10 21.50 22.12 -6.04
N LEU A 11 20.37 21.45 -5.79
CA LEU A 11 20.37 20.24 -4.97
C LEU A 11 21.26 19.14 -5.56
N SER A 12 21.36 19.04 -6.88
CA SER A 12 22.29 18.12 -7.55
C SER A 12 23.77 18.39 -7.27
N GLU A 13 24.13 19.59 -6.86
CA GLU A 13 25.51 20.02 -6.53
C GLU A 13 25.86 19.81 -5.05
N ILE A 14 24.86 19.52 -4.21
CA ILE A 14 25.03 19.28 -2.79
C ILE A 14 25.42 17.83 -2.55
N ASP A 15 26.37 17.60 -1.63
CA ASP A 15 26.74 16.24 -1.21
C ASP A 15 25.51 15.45 -0.77
N TYR A 16 25.37 14.25 -1.33
CA TYR A 16 24.23 13.38 -1.04
C TYR A 16 24.11 13.03 0.44
N SER A 17 25.22 12.96 1.16
CA SER A 17 25.20 12.70 2.63
C SER A 17 24.45 13.80 3.39
N ILE A 18 24.61 15.06 2.98
CA ILE A 18 23.88 16.19 3.56
C ILE A 18 22.39 16.13 3.20
N LEU A 19 22.09 15.88 1.92
CA LEU A 19 20.70 15.74 1.46
C LEU A 19 19.97 14.59 2.19
N SER A 20 20.54 13.39 2.13
CA SER A 20 19.91 12.21 2.75
C SER A 20 19.86 12.31 4.26
N GLY A 21 20.93 12.81 4.91
CA GLY A 21 20.99 13.02 6.33
C GLY A 21 19.98 14.05 6.86
N THR A 22 19.56 14.99 5.99
CA THR A 22 18.48 15.94 6.32
C THR A 22 17.10 15.34 6.02
N ALA A 23 16.96 14.63 4.91
CA ALA A 23 15.68 14.06 4.47
C ALA A 23 15.08 13.04 5.46
N ILE A 24 15.89 12.34 6.26
CA ILE A 24 15.41 11.36 7.25
C ILE A 24 14.44 11.93 8.29
N TYR A 25 14.47 13.24 8.51
CA TYR A 25 13.57 13.91 9.46
C TYR A 25 12.16 14.16 8.91
N PHE A 26 11.93 13.90 7.63
CA PHE A 26 10.66 14.16 6.95
C PHE A 26 10.04 12.86 6.46
N ASN A 27 8.82 12.57 6.91
CA ASN A 27 8.12 11.35 6.50
C ASN A 27 7.82 11.34 5.01
N GLU A 28 7.50 12.50 4.45
CA GLU A 28 7.19 12.73 3.04
C GLU A 28 8.38 12.43 2.12
N LEU A 29 9.60 12.53 2.64
CA LEU A 29 10.83 12.22 1.90
C LEU A 29 11.31 10.78 2.10
N LYS A 30 10.58 9.95 2.84
CA LYS A 30 10.88 8.51 2.90
C LYS A 30 10.59 7.85 1.56
N PHE A 31 11.48 6.96 1.13
CA PHE A 31 11.39 6.33 -0.19
C PHE A 31 10.03 5.65 -0.45
N ASN A 32 9.48 4.95 0.54
CA ASN A 32 8.18 4.27 0.39
C ASN A 32 7.04 5.28 0.15
N PHE A 33 7.02 6.41 0.87
CA PHE A 33 6.04 7.47 0.68
C PHE A 33 6.19 8.11 -0.71
N LEU A 34 7.43 8.42 -1.10
CA LEU A 34 7.71 8.98 -2.42
C LEU A 34 7.34 8.02 -3.55
N LYS A 35 7.54 6.71 -3.36
CA LYS A 35 7.20 5.68 -4.34
C LYS A 35 5.72 5.61 -4.64
N GLU A 36 4.86 5.92 -3.65
CA GLU A 36 3.41 6.02 -3.85
C GLU A 36 3.03 7.21 -4.77
N LYS A 37 3.72 8.34 -4.61
CA LYS A 37 3.47 9.54 -5.40
C LYS A 37 4.19 9.53 -6.76
N TYR A 38 5.31 8.85 -6.85
CA TYR A 38 6.17 8.77 -8.02
C TYR A 38 6.49 7.30 -8.37
N PRO A 39 5.58 6.56 -9.04
CA PRO A 39 5.71 5.11 -9.28
C PRO A 39 6.99 4.71 -10.02
N ASN A 40 7.53 5.59 -10.85
CA ASN A 40 8.74 5.35 -11.64
C ASN A 40 10.05 5.66 -10.90
N LEU A 41 9.98 6.21 -9.68
CA LEU A 41 11.13 6.55 -8.87
C LEU A 41 11.93 5.30 -8.48
N LYS A 42 13.26 5.30 -8.71
CA LYS A 42 14.14 4.15 -8.45
C LYS A 42 14.86 4.24 -7.11
N SER A 43 15.14 5.45 -6.62
CA SER A 43 15.86 5.64 -5.36
C SER A 43 15.61 7.03 -4.76
N LEU A 44 15.86 7.17 -3.44
CA LEU A 44 15.86 8.47 -2.78
C LEU A 44 16.93 9.41 -3.37
N LYS A 45 18.08 8.87 -3.79
CA LYS A 45 19.13 9.67 -4.43
C LYS A 45 18.64 10.29 -5.73
N GLU A 46 17.95 9.51 -6.54
CA GLU A 46 17.35 10.01 -7.79
C GLU A 46 16.33 11.13 -7.51
N PHE A 47 15.51 11.00 -6.46
CA PHE A 47 14.55 12.03 -6.09
C PHE A 47 15.22 13.32 -5.66
N LEU A 48 16.22 13.25 -4.76
CA LEU A 48 16.84 14.42 -4.16
C LEU A 48 17.79 15.15 -5.10
N SER A 49 18.47 14.42 -6.01
CA SER A 49 19.53 14.98 -6.85
C SER A 49 19.37 14.73 -8.36
N GLY A 50 18.36 13.97 -8.78
CA GLY A 50 18.09 13.71 -10.20
C GLY A 50 17.46 14.91 -10.92
N GLU A 51 17.83 15.13 -12.17
CA GLU A 51 17.35 16.26 -12.98
C GLU A 51 15.83 16.25 -13.22
N ASN A 52 15.24 15.06 -13.30
CA ASN A 52 13.80 14.88 -13.49
C ASN A 52 12.97 15.11 -12.20
N TYR A 53 13.64 15.32 -11.07
CA TYR A 53 13.03 15.55 -9.77
C TYR A 53 13.58 16.84 -9.15
N LEU A 54 14.17 16.75 -7.96
CA LEU A 54 14.60 17.93 -7.21
C LEU A 54 15.99 18.47 -7.61
N GLY A 55 16.75 17.75 -8.42
CA GLY A 55 18.14 18.11 -8.72
C GLY A 55 18.34 19.51 -9.29
N ASN A 56 17.37 20.05 -10.03
CA ASN A 56 17.42 21.40 -10.60
C ASN A 56 16.88 22.49 -9.65
N VAL A 57 16.34 22.13 -8.48
CA VAL A 57 15.94 23.11 -7.45
C VAL A 57 17.20 23.79 -6.93
N ALA A 58 17.22 25.11 -6.96
CA ALA A 58 18.36 25.92 -6.51
C ALA A 58 18.03 26.68 -5.23
N ILE A 59 18.96 26.66 -4.28
CA ILE A 59 18.94 27.45 -3.07
C ILE A 59 19.77 28.71 -3.27
N GLU A 60 19.21 29.86 -2.97
CA GLU A 60 19.92 31.13 -3.02
C GLU A 60 20.42 31.50 -1.61
N PHE A 61 21.73 31.55 -1.47
CA PHE A 61 22.40 31.98 -0.24
C PHE A 61 22.85 33.43 -0.37
N LYS A 62 22.48 34.26 0.61
CA LYS A 62 22.98 35.61 0.79
C LYS A 62 23.93 35.62 1.98
N TYR A 63 25.19 35.93 1.74
CA TYR A 63 26.24 35.85 2.77
C TYR A 63 27.19 37.05 2.69
N ALA A 64 27.88 37.33 3.79
CA ALA A 64 28.84 38.45 3.82
C ALA A 64 30.06 38.16 2.92
N LYS A 65 30.51 39.17 2.21
CA LYS A 65 31.69 39.06 1.34
C LYS A 65 32.90 38.57 2.13
N GLY A 66 33.58 37.54 1.59
CA GLY A 66 34.74 36.92 2.23
C GLY A 66 34.40 35.82 3.24
N SER A 67 33.12 35.50 3.48
CA SER A 67 32.73 34.28 4.21
C SER A 67 32.44 33.14 3.25
N GLU A 68 32.44 31.90 3.76
CA GLU A 68 32.15 30.71 2.97
C GLU A 68 30.86 30.06 3.46
N ILE A 69 30.10 29.50 2.51
CA ILE A 69 28.93 28.68 2.81
C ILE A 69 29.40 27.29 3.21
N THR A 70 29.12 26.92 4.45
CA THR A 70 29.52 25.62 5.00
C THR A 70 28.44 24.55 4.80
N GLY A 71 28.79 23.27 4.96
CA GLY A 71 27.84 22.18 4.95
C GLY A 71 26.77 22.29 6.09
N LYS A 72 27.12 22.97 7.19
CA LYS A 72 26.15 23.25 8.29
C LYS A 72 25.10 24.28 7.88
N ASP A 73 25.50 25.28 7.08
CA ASP A 73 24.56 26.29 6.58
C ASP A 73 23.60 25.66 5.59
N ILE A 74 24.11 24.82 4.69
CA ILE A 74 23.30 24.05 3.75
C ILE A 74 22.32 23.13 4.50
N TYR A 75 22.81 22.36 5.48
CA TYR A 75 21.96 21.48 6.31
C TYR A 75 20.83 22.25 7.01
N ARG A 76 21.16 23.40 7.60
CA ARG A 76 20.18 24.25 8.31
C ARG A 76 19.09 24.73 7.36
N GLU A 77 19.47 25.24 6.19
CA GLU A 77 18.56 25.75 5.17
C GLU A 77 17.65 24.66 4.61
N LEU A 78 18.22 23.49 4.30
CA LEU A 78 17.46 22.31 3.89
C LEU A 78 16.41 21.91 4.92
N LYS A 79 16.79 21.92 6.20
CA LYS A 79 15.92 21.44 7.28
C LYS A 79 14.82 22.42 7.64
N GLN A 80 15.10 23.74 7.61
CA GLN A 80 14.20 24.76 8.10
C GLN A 80 13.27 25.32 7.03
N GLU A 81 13.74 25.39 5.77
CA GLU A 81 13.02 26.09 4.71
C GLU A 81 12.74 25.17 3.50
N VAL A 82 13.78 24.56 2.93
CA VAL A 82 13.65 23.89 1.64
C VAL A 82 12.81 22.63 1.71
N PHE A 83 13.15 21.69 2.60
CA PHE A 83 12.42 20.43 2.71
C PHE A 83 11.01 20.61 3.26
N PRO A 84 10.72 21.47 4.23
CA PRO A 84 9.35 21.76 4.61
C PRO A 84 8.48 22.28 3.45
N ALA A 85 9.03 23.16 2.62
CA ALA A 85 8.32 23.66 1.43
C ALA A 85 8.06 22.55 0.41
N ILE A 86 9.07 21.69 0.16
CA ILE A 86 8.95 20.54 -0.74
C ILE A 86 7.91 19.55 -0.19
N CYS A 87 7.94 19.22 1.09
CA CYS A 87 6.98 18.29 1.72
C CYS A 87 5.54 18.81 1.60
N LYS A 88 5.34 20.13 1.78
CA LYS A 88 4.04 20.74 1.55
C LYS A 88 3.55 20.50 0.13
N HIS A 89 4.37 20.73 -0.89
CA HIS A 89 4.01 20.49 -2.27
C HIS A 89 3.75 19.01 -2.56
N ILE A 90 4.56 18.08 -2.00
CA ILE A 90 4.35 16.64 -2.16
C ILE A 90 2.98 16.23 -1.61
N ASN A 91 2.55 16.79 -0.48
CA ASN A 91 1.25 16.51 0.12
C ASN A 91 0.09 17.08 -0.71
N GLU A 92 0.31 18.14 -1.46
CA GLU A 92 -0.67 18.75 -2.36
C GLU A 92 -0.85 17.95 -3.67
N ILE A 93 0.08 17.06 -4.02
CA ILE A 93 -0.01 16.21 -5.21
C ILE A 93 -1.18 15.23 -5.04
N LYS A 94 -2.21 15.45 -5.82
CA LYS A 94 -3.29 14.48 -6.01
C LYS A 94 -2.86 13.50 -7.09
N ILE A 95 -2.85 12.22 -6.76
CA ILE A 95 -2.61 11.17 -7.75
C ILE A 95 -3.95 10.99 -8.46
N GLU A 96 -4.00 11.38 -9.73
CA GLU A 96 -5.12 11.07 -10.60
C GLU A 96 -4.78 9.77 -11.32
N TYR A 97 -5.58 8.74 -11.11
CA TYR A 97 -5.47 7.48 -11.81
C TYR A 97 -6.56 7.45 -12.89
N GLU A 98 -6.16 7.12 -14.10
CA GLU A 98 -7.09 6.75 -15.16
C GLU A 98 -7.14 5.22 -15.26
N GLY A 99 -8.32 4.66 -15.27
CA GLY A 99 -8.54 3.25 -15.53
C GLY A 99 -8.21 2.91 -16.97
N ARG A 100 -7.54 1.79 -17.20
CA ARG A 100 -7.34 1.24 -18.53
C ARG A 100 -8.49 0.29 -18.83
N GLU A 101 -9.02 0.35 -20.05
CA GLU A 101 -10.00 -0.62 -20.54
C GLU A 101 -9.40 -2.01 -20.83
N GLU A 102 -8.07 -2.14 -20.76
CA GLU A 102 -7.39 -3.39 -20.95
C GLU A 102 -7.21 -4.15 -19.63
N PHE A 103 -7.80 -5.32 -19.53
CA PHE A 103 -7.57 -6.26 -18.44
C PHE A 103 -6.37 -7.14 -18.74
N LYS A 104 -5.37 -7.13 -17.85
CA LYS A 104 -4.22 -8.04 -17.94
C LYS A 104 -4.41 -9.17 -16.94
N PRO A 105 -4.43 -10.43 -17.39
CA PRO A 105 -4.52 -11.56 -16.49
C PRO A 105 -3.21 -11.72 -15.70
N TYR A 106 -3.35 -11.98 -14.40
CA TYR A 106 -2.26 -12.36 -13.52
C TYR A 106 -2.51 -13.77 -12.98
N GLU A 107 -1.46 -14.58 -12.96
CA GLU A 107 -1.54 -15.85 -12.25
C GLU A 107 -1.53 -15.59 -10.73
N ILE A 108 -2.53 -16.06 -10.04
CA ILE A 108 -2.71 -15.88 -8.59
C ILE A 108 -1.47 -16.31 -7.80
N LYS A 109 -0.82 -17.40 -8.18
CA LYS A 109 0.42 -17.87 -7.53
C LYS A 109 1.58 -16.86 -7.56
N ASN A 110 1.56 -15.90 -8.50
CA ASN A 110 2.57 -14.85 -8.59
C ASN A 110 2.23 -13.64 -7.70
N VAL A 111 0.97 -13.50 -7.32
CA VAL A 111 0.46 -12.42 -6.45
C VAL A 111 0.49 -12.83 -4.99
N ILE A 112 -0.04 -14.00 -4.68
CA ILE A 112 -0.12 -14.50 -3.31
C ILE A 112 1.21 -15.16 -2.94
N LYS A 113 1.78 -14.67 -1.84
CA LYS A 113 3.02 -15.20 -1.26
C LYS A 113 2.78 -15.60 0.18
N ASP A 114 3.56 -16.56 0.65
CA ASP A 114 3.60 -16.89 2.06
C ASP A 114 3.89 -15.65 2.90
N LYS A 115 3.07 -15.42 3.91
CA LYS A 115 3.19 -14.29 4.81
C LYS A 115 3.30 -14.79 6.24
N THR A 116 4.37 -14.43 6.91
CA THR A 116 4.53 -14.67 8.35
C THR A 116 3.97 -13.49 9.12
N ILE A 117 3.00 -13.73 10.00
CA ILE A 117 2.42 -12.73 10.88
C ILE A 117 3.04 -12.93 12.26
N TYR A 118 3.71 -11.90 12.76
CA TYR A 118 4.23 -11.89 14.13
C TYR A 118 3.17 -11.28 15.04
N LEU A 119 2.58 -12.07 15.90
CA LEU A 119 1.64 -11.61 16.92
C LEU A 119 2.43 -11.21 18.16
N SER A 120 2.37 -9.93 18.55
CA SER A 120 2.87 -9.50 19.85
C SER A 120 1.72 -9.58 20.86
N SER A 121 1.98 -10.17 22.02
CA SER A 121 1.00 -10.30 23.11
C SER A 121 0.59 -8.95 23.74
N VAL A 122 1.18 -7.85 23.33
CA VAL A 122 1.03 -6.55 23.99
C VAL A 122 0.11 -5.56 23.27
N ASN A 123 -0.08 -5.68 21.96
CA ASN A 123 -0.97 -4.78 21.22
C ASN A 123 -1.55 -5.47 19.98
N ASN A 124 -2.71 -6.07 20.12
CA ASN A 124 -3.50 -6.61 18.99
C ASN A 124 -4.26 -5.52 18.22
N GLU A 125 -3.93 -4.25 18.41
CA GLU A 125 -4.56 -3.15 17.68
C GLU A 125 -4.34 -3.30 16.17
N GLY A 126 -5.39 -3.71 15.47
CA GLY A 126 -5.48 -3.66 14.01
C GLY A 126 -5.11 -4.92 13.23
N LYS A 127 -4.79 -6.06 13.86
CA LYS A 127 -4.47 -7.30 13.13
C LYS A 127 -5.49 -8.43 13.28
N GLY A 128 -6.52 -8.24 14.06
CA GLY A 128 -7.48 -9.29 14.36
C GLY A 128 -6.90 -10.42 15.22
N GLU A 129 -7.78 -11.19 15.81
CA GLU A 129 -7.47 -12.42 16.57
C GLU A 129 -7.58 -13.63 15.63
N SER A 130 -6.73 -14.64 15.83
CA SER A 130 -6.83 -15.93 15.12
C SER A 130 -8.24 -16.51 15.21
N GLN A 131 -8.77 -17.05 14.12
CA GLN A 131 -10.11 -17.63 14.12
C GLN A 131 -10.18 -18.95 14.90
N ILE A 132 -9.08 -19.68 14.98
CA ILE A 132 -9.00 -20.91 15.77
C ILE A 132 -8.88 -20.60 17.27
N GLU A 133 -8.25 -19.46 17.64
CA GLU A 133 -7.97 -19.09 19.04
C GLU A 133 -8.99 -18.11 19.62
N THR A 134 -9.93 -17.60 18.81
CA THR A 134 -10.91 -16.60 19.27
C THR A 134 -11.64 -17.03 20.50
N SER A 135 -11.85 -16.09 21.43
CA SER A 135 -12.61 -16.30 22.65
C SER A 135 -14.09 -16.62 22.41
N ASN A 136 -14.62 -16.17 21.27
CA ASN A 136 -16.00 -16.46 20.86
C ASN A 136 -16.08 -17.83 20.19
N ASN A 137 -16.57 -18.84 20.94
CA ASN A 137 -16.73 -20.21 20.46
C ASN A 137 -17.62 -20.33 19.21
N GLU A 138 -18.58 -19.43 19.02
CA GLU A 138 -19.43 -19.42 17.83
C GLU A 138 -18.67 -19.07 16.55
N LEU A 139 -17.55 -18.38 16.67
CA LEU A 139 -16.72 -17.97 15.55
C LEU A 139 -15.52 -18.88 15.32
N LYS A 140 -15.23 -19.78 16.27
CA LYS A 140 -14.11 -20.72 16.13
C LYS A 140 -14.23 -21.55 14.86
N LEU A 141 -13.13 -21.63 14.14
CA LEU A 141 -13.02 -22.41 12.92
C LEU A 141 -11.55 -22.73 12.66
N ASP A 142 -11.25 -24.01 12.52
CA ASP A 142 -9.94 -24.47 12.05
C ASP A 142 -9.95 -24.52 10.53
N LEU A 143 -9.08 -23.77 9.90
CA LEU A 143 -8.91 -23.65 8.45
C LEU A 143 -7.67 -24.42 7.95
N SER A 144 -6.85 -24.96 8.82
CA SER A 144 -5.57 -25.56 8.48
C SER A 144 -5.67 -26.76 7.53
N MET A 145 -6.82 -27.45 7.53
CA MET A 145 -7.09 -28.61 6.67
C MET A 145 -8.07 -28.31 5.53
N GLU A 146 -8.47 -27.06 5.39
CA GLU A 146 -9.43 -26.65 4.36
C GLU A 146 -8.70 -26.28 3.07
N ASN A 147 -8.98 -26.97 1.99
CA ASN A 147 -8.35 -26.79 0.69
C ASN A 147 -8.95 -25.63 -0.15
N TRP A 148 -10.07 -25.10 0.29
CA TRP A 148 -10.75 -23.97 -0.37
C TRP A 148 -10.33 -22.61 0.19
N TYR A 149 -9.74 -22.56 1.38
CA TYR A 149 -9.22 -21.32 1.98
C TYR A 149 -7.70 -21.28 1.78
N VAL A 150 -7.19 -20.20 1.23
CA VAL A 150 -5.79 -20.15 0.76
C VAL A 150 -4.77 -20.12 1.89
N TYR A 151 -5.17 -19.64 3.06
CA TYR A 151 -4.31 -19.62 4.24
C TYR A 151 -4.71 -20.69 5.26
N ASN A 152 -3.84 -20.98 6.20
CA ASN A 152 -4.10 -21.95 7.26
C ASN A 152 -4.92 -21.39 8.44
N ASP A 153 -5.11 -20.07 8.51
CA ASP A 153 -5.90 -19.40 9.54
C ASP A 153 -6.43 -18.06 9.03
N ASN A 154 -7.40 -17.47 9.75
CA ASN A 154 -7.99 -16.18 9.45
C ASN A 154 -7.83 -15.22 10.64
N TYR A 155 -7.02 -14.17 10.46
CA TYR A 155 -6.79 -13.12 11.44
C TYR A 155 -7.64 -11.89 11.10
N GLY A 156 -8.94 -11.99 11.35
CA GLY A 156 -9.90 -10.98 10.97
C GLY A 156 -10.71 -10.40 12.12
N THR A 157 -11.52 -9.41 11.80
CA THR A 157 -12.56 -8.88 12.66
C THR A 157 -13.67 -9.91 12.92
N THR A 158 -14.59 -9.60 13.79
CA THR A 158 -15.77 -10.44 14.04
C THR A 158 -16.57 -10.70 12.76
N GLU A 159 -16.74 -9.68 11.93
CA GLU A 159 -17.50 -9.74 10.67
C GLU A 159 -16.79 -10.62 9.64
N GLU A 160 -15.49 -10.49 9.53
CA GLU A 160 -14.66 -11.33 8.65
C GLU A 160 -14.72 -12.80 9.08
N LYS A 161 -14.66 -13.10 10.39
CA LYS A 161 -14.81 -14.45 10.92
C LYS A 161 -16.20 -15.04 10.66
N LYS A 162 -17.26 -14.23 10.84
CA LYS A 162 -18.64 -14.61 10.49
C LYS A 162 -18.74 -14.96 8.99
N PHE A 163 -18.16 -14.16 8.12
CA PHE A 163 -18.15 -14.39 6.69
C PHE A 163 -17.51 -15.73 6.31
N VAL A 164 -16.32 -16.02 6.82
CA VAL A 164 -15.61 -17.28 6.52
C VAL A 164 -16.41 -18.49 7.04
N LYS A 165 -17.01 -18.38 8.22
CA LYS A 165 -17.88 -19.43 8.78
C LYS A 165 -19.16 -19.60 7.98
N TYR A 166 -19.79 -18.51 7.56
CA TYR A 166 -20.97 -18.54 6.67
C TYR A 166 -20.63 -19.17 5.32
N PHE A 167 -19.50 -18.83 4.74
CA PHE A 167 -19.04 -19.45 3.49
C PHE A 167 -18.93 -20.97 3.66
N LYS A 168 -18.26 -21.46 4.71
CA LYS A 168 -18.11 -22.88 4.98
C LYS A 168 -19.44 -23.60 5.14
N ASN A 169 -20.36 -23.01 5.89
CA ASN A 169 -21.60 -23.68 6.30
C ASN A 169 -22.71 -23.59 5.25
N GLU A 170 -22.81 -22.47 4.54
CA GLU A 170 -23.95 -22.15 3.68
C GLU A 170 -23.62 -22.09 2.19
N ILE A 171 -22.43 -21.58 1.84
CA ILE A 171 -22.06 -21.39 0.42
C ILE A 171 -21.34 -22.63 -0.11
N LYS A 172 -20.34 -23.11 0.61
CA LYS A 172 -19.54 -24.27 0.24
C LYS A 172 -20.38 -25.50 -0.13
N PRO A 173 -21.38 -25.95 0.66
CA PRO A 173 -22.19 -27.10 0.30
C PRO A 173 -22.94 -26.95 -1.03
N LYS A 174 -23.41 -25.73 -1.33
CA LYS A 174 -24.12 -25.43 -2.58
C LYS A 174 -23.18 -25.45 -3.80
N LEU A 175 -21.92 -25.03 -3.61
CA LEU A 175 -20.90 -25.11 -4.66
C LEU A 175 -20.46 -26.56 -4.90
N ASP A 176 -20.30 -27.34 -3.83
CA ASP A 176 -19.96 -28.77 -3.92
C ASP A 176 -21.07 -29.55 -4.63
N GLU A 177 -22.34 -29.32 -4.31
CA GLU A 177 -23.49 -29.95 -4.97
C GLU A 177 -23.53 -29.68 -6.48
N LYS A 178 -23.11 -28.46 -6.87
CA LYS A 178 -23.05 -28.06 -8.29
C LYS A 178 -21.75 -28.39 -8.98
N ASN A 179 -20.83 -29.08 -8.32
CA ASN A 179 -19.51 -29.48 -8.82
C ASN A 179 -18.65 -28.28 -9.29
N PHE A 180 -18.67 -27.17 -8.50
CA PHE A 180 -17.78 -26.05 -8.71
C PHE A 180 -16.43 -26.27 -8.00
N GLU A 181 -15.36 -25.79 -8.60
CA GLU A 181 -14.08 -25.54 -7.93
C GLU A 181 -14.07 -24.11 -7.42
N TYR A 182 -13.58 -23.89 -6.20
CA TYR A 182 -13.59 -22.57 -5.62
C TYR A 182 -12.45 -22.39 -4.62
N TYR A 183 -12.03 -21.13 -4.50
CA TYR A 183 -11.03 -20.67 -3.54
C TYR A 183 -11.45 -19.35 -2.93
N VAL A 184 -11.23 -19.22 -1.62
CA VAL A 184 -11.42 -17.98 -0.86
C VAL A 184 -10.08 -17.48 -0.40
N ILE A 185 -9.79 -16.22 -0.73
CA ILE A 185 -8.54 -15.55 -0.42
C ILE A 185 -8.86 -14.34 0.43
N ARG A 186 -8.26 -14.25 1.62
CA ARG A 186 -8.23 -12.99 2.35
C ARG A 186 -7.23 -12.06 1.71
N ASN A 187 -7.65 -10.83 1.41
CA ASN A 187 -6.77 -9.84 0.82
C ASN A 187 -5.86 -9.22 1.88
N GLU A 188 -4.60 -9.59 1.86
CA GLU A 188 -3.56 -9.07 2.75
C GLU A 188 -2.93 -7.77 2.20
N ARG A 189 -3.75 -6.91 1.56
CA ARG A 189 -3.36 -5.64 0.94
C ARG A 189 -2.41 -5.82 -0.24
N PHE A 190 -2.66 -6.83 -1.05
CA PHE A 190 -1.96 -6.99 -2.32
C PHE A 190 -2.48 -5.94 -3.32
N SER A 191 -1.59 -5.10 -3.83
CA SER A 191 -1.95 -4.06 -4.79
C SER A 191 -2.56 -4.61 -6.07
N GLU A 192 -2.17 -5.82 -6.44
CA GLU A 192 -2.64 -6.54 -7.62
C GLU A 192 -4.09 -7.02 -7.48
N LEU A 193 -4.59 -7.11 -6.24
CA LEU A 193 -5.97 -7.51 -5.93
C LEU A 193 -6.88 -6.31 -5.62
N ALA A 194 -6.36 -5.09 -5.71
CA ALA A 194 -7.15 -3.89 -5.58
C ALA A 194 -7.94 -3.59 -6.86
N LEU A 195 -9.13 -3.04 -6.69
CA LEU A 195 -9.94 -2.49 -7.78
C LEU A 195 -9.73 -0.99 -7.87
N TYR A 196 -9.84 -0.46 -9.08
CA TYR A 196 -9.74 0.98 -9.31
C TYR A 196 -10.94 1.43 -10.14
N SER A 197 -11.55 2.56 -9.78
CA SER A 197 -12.60 3.16 -10.59
C SER A 197 -12.02 3.67 -11.91
N PHE A 198 -12.78 3.56 -13.01
CA PHE A 198 -12.32 3.99 -14.32
C PHE A 198 -12.25 5.52 -14.45
N ASP A 199 -13.12 6.23 -13.76
CA ASP A 199 -13.29 7.69 -13.90
C ASP A 199 -12.33 8.50 -13.03
N LYS A 200 -12.04 8.02 -11.81
CA LYS A 200 -11.24 8.77 -10.84
C LYS A 200 -10.04 8.01 -10.30
N GLY A 201 -9.88 6.74 -10.69
CA GLY A 201 -8.84 5.88 -10.17
C GLY A 201 -8.94 5.65 -8.66
N GLU A 202 -10.13 5.81 -8.08
CA GLU A 202 -10.33 5.53 -6.66
C GLU A 202 -10.05 4.06 -6.38
N ARG A 203 -9.21 3.82 -5.40
CA ARG A 203 -8.78 2.47 -5.01
C ARG A 203 -9.76 1.86 -4.02
N PHE A 204 -10.20 0.66 -4.30
CA PHE A 204 -10.96 -0.19 -3.42
C PHE A 204 -10.21 -1.50 -3.17
N GLU A 205 -9.99 -1.84 -1.92
CA GLU A 205 -9.35 -3.09 -1.50
C GLU A 205 -10.38 -3.94 -0.76
N PRO A 206 -10.99 -4.94 -1.42
CA PRO A 206 -11.93 -5.84 -0.75
C PRO A 206 -11.21 -6.71 0.28
N ASP A 207 -11.89 -7.06 1.37
CA ASP A 207 -11.32 -7.95 2.39
C ASP A 207 -11.10 -9.37 1.87
N TYR A 208 -11.97 -9.85 0.97
CA TYR A 208 -11.91 -11.19 0.39
C TYR A 208 -12.13 -11.21 -1.11
N LEU A 209 -11.48 -12.18 -1.75
CA LEU A 209 -11.75 -12.58 -3.13
C LEU A 209 -12.17 -14.03 -3.17
N LEU A 210 -13.20 -14.33 -3.96
CA LEU A 210 -13.67 -15.66 -4.23
C LEU A 210 -13.45 -15.95 -5.72
N PHE A 211 -12.78 -17.04 -6.01
CA PHE A 211 -12.62 -17.58 -7.35
C PHE A 211 -13.48 -18.84 -7.45
N ILE A 212 -14.35 -18.88 -8.43
CA ILE A 212 -15.30 -19.99 -8.62
C ILE A 212 -15.22 -20.41 -10.08
N LYS A 213 -15.00 -21.70 -10.31
CA LYS A 213 -14.90 -22.30 -11.64
C LYS A 213 -15.92 -23.42 -11.80
N ASN A 214 -16.68 -23.37 -12.89
CA ASN A 214 -17.61 -24.44 -13.24
C ASN A 214 -16.88 -25.61 -13.89
N LYS A 215 -16.86 -26.79 -13.24
CA LYS A 215 -16.23 -28.00 -13.76
C LYS A 215 -17.10 -28.79 -14.76
N ASN A 216 -18.40 -28.45 -14.86
CA ASN A 216 -19.34 -29.22 -15.66
C ASN A 216 -19.29 -28.87 -17.15
N ASN A 217 -18.47 -27.90 -17.56
CA ASN A 217 -18.48 -27.38 -18.91
C ASN A 217 -17.10 -27.53 -19.58
N ASP A 218 -16.85 -28.68 -20.20
CA ASP A 218 -15.56 -29.01 -20.85
C ASP A 218 -15.22 -28.07 -22.02
N ASN A 219 -16.20 -27.35 -22.57
CA ASN A 219 -16.03 -26.51 -23.76
C ASN A 219 -16.02 -25.00 -23.48
N LYS A 220 -16.45 -24.56 -22.29
CA LYS A 220 -16.39 -23.15 -21.85
C LYS A 220 -16.09 -23.12 -20.36
N SER A 221 -14.88 -22.75 -20.02
CA SER A 221 -14.51 -22.46 -18.63
C SER A 221 -15.23 -21.19 -18.19
N GLU A 222 -16.26 -21.32 -17.37
CA GLU A 222 -16.89 -20.19 -16.70
C GLU A 222 -16.16 -19.97 -15.38
N GLU A 223 -15.48 -18.85 -15.29
CA GLU A 223 -14.75 -18.45 -14.08
C GLU A 223 -15.36 -17.15 -13.55
N TYR A 224 -15.68 -17.16 -12.27
CA TYR A 224 -16.21 -15.99 -11.56
C TYR A 224 -15.19 -15.52 -10.54
N GLN A 225 -14.92 -14.23 -10.57
CA GLN A 225 -14.13 -13.53 -9.56
C GLN A 225 -15.07 -12.61 -8.78
N ILE A 226 -15.27 -12.88 -7.51
CA ILE A 226 -16.19 -12.16 -6.64
C ILE A 226 -15.38 -11.46 -5.56
N TYR A 227 -15.67 -10.20 -5.36
CA TYR A 227 -15.09 -9.36 -4.32
C TYR A 227 -16.07 -9.24 -3.16
N ALA A 228 -15.63 -9.52 -1.94
CA ALA A 228 -16.46 -9.48 -0.75
C ALA A 228 -15.86 -8.58 0.31
N GLU A 229 -16.71 -7.73 0.87
CA GLU A 229 -16.40 -6.78 1.94
C GLU A 229 -17.43 -6.97 3.06
N PRO A 230 -17.16 -7.84 4.06
CA PRO A 230 -18.05 -8.05 5.17
C PRO A 230 -18.23 -6.79 6.01
N LYS A 231 -19.47 -6.32 6.17
CA LYS A 231 -19.79 -5.13 6.96
C LYS A 231 -20.53 -5.50 8.24
N GLY A 232 -20.23 -4.78 9.31
CA GLY A 232 -20.99 -4.87 10.55
C GLY A 232 -22.39 -4.28 10.41
N GLU A 233 -23.32 -4.73 11.23
CA GLU A 233 -24.74 -4.28 11.21
C GLU A 233 -24.90 -2.76 11.34
N GLN A 234 -23.95 -2.08 11.95
CA GLN A 234 -23.95 -0.61 12.10
C GLN A 234 -23.83 0.16 10.78
N LEU A 235 -23.38 -0.49 9.71
CA LEU A 235 -23.19 0.12 8.38
C LEU A 235 -24.33 -0.21 7.40
N LEU A 236 -25.30 -1.00 7.81
CA LEU A 236 -26.48 -1.35 7.00
C LEU A 236 -27.61 -0.31 7.09
N LEU A 237 -27.43 0.77 7.86
CA LEU A 237 -28.43 1.82 8.09
C LEU A 237 -28.14 3.12 7.32
N VAL A 238 -27.41 3.05 6.22
CA VAL A 238 -27.19 4.20 5.32
C VAL A 238 -27.89 4.00 4.00
#